data_7683518903d3b001fca220646357b8a7
#
_entry.id   7683518903d3b001fca220646357b8a7
#
_cell.length_a   1.000
_cell.length_b   1.000
_cell.length_c   1.000
_cell.angle_alpha   90.00
_cell.angle_beta   90.00
_cell.angle_gamma   90.00
#
_symmetry.space_group_name_H-M   'P 1'
#
loop_
_entity.id
_entity.type
_entity.pdbx_description
1 polymer ?
#
loop_
_entity_poly.entity_id
_entity_poly.type
_entity_poly.pdbx_seq_one_letter_code
_entity_poly.pdbx_strand_id
1 'polypeptide(L)'
;MNTIVTSKQEILKTSRELIQQQGWSAVSIRSVASACGVSVGSIYNYFDSKAELIAATVESVWCEIFHRPEDDAVFQDVQTCITWMYGRMACGCTQYPGFFNLHSLGFMREEKRMASAVCSKHGSIFWPGCVLF
;
A
#
# COMPACT_ATOMS: atom_id res chain seq x y z
N MET A 1 17.97 -24.90 14.18
CA MET A 1 16.64 -24.27 14.04
C MET A 1 16.75 -23.13 13.05
N ASN A 2 16.08 -23.24 11.93
CA ASN A 2 16.01 -22.13 11.01
C ASN A 2 15.05 -21.07 11.55
N THR A 3 15.61 -20.02 12.14
CA THR A 3 14.83 -18.82 12.43
C THR A 3 14.50 -18.17 11.09
N ILE A 4 13.24 -18.17 10.71
CA ILE A 4 12.80 -17.44 9.53
C ILE A 4 13.02 -15.97 9.84
N VAL A 5 14.08 -15.40 9.26
CA VAL A 5 14.35 -13.97 9.34
C VAL A 5 13.47 -13.28 8.32
N THR A 6 12.46 -12.57 8.80
CA THR A 6 11.65 -11.70 7.95
C THR A 6 12.21 -10.28 7.98
N SER A 7 11.85 -9.47 7.00
CA SER A 7 12.18 -8.05 6.93
C SER A 7 10.90 -7.23 6.79
N LYS A 8 10.98 -5.93 7.07
CA LYS A 8 9.86 -5.01 6.84
C LYS A 8 9.37 -5.08 5.38
N GLN A 9 10.29 -5.17 4.43
CA GLN A 9 9.97 -5.27 3.00
C GLN A 9 9.26 -6.59 2.66
N GLU A 10 9.69 -7.71 3.26
CA GLU A 10 9.06 -9.02 3.04
C GLU A 10 7.64 -9.04 3.62
N ILE A 11 7.43 -8.45 4.79
CA ILE A 11 6.10 -8.31 5.39
C ILE A 11 5.18 -7.49 4.49
N LEU A 12 5.65 -6.36 3.95
CA LEU A 12 4.86 -5.52 3.05
C LEU A 12 4.56 -6.21 1.72
N LYS A 13 5.52 -6.93 1.16
CA LYS A 13 5.32 -7.75 -0.04
C LYS A 13 4.24 -8.79 0.18
N THR A 14 4.33 -9.56 1.28
CA THR A 14 3.32 -10.55 1.65
C THR A 14 1.95 -9.93 1.86
N SER A 15 1.88 -8.74 2.47
CA SER A 15 0.63 -7.99 2.63
C SER A 15 0.01 -7.61 1.28
N ARG A 16 0.80 -7.17 0.31
CA ARG A 16 0.32 -6.90 -1.06
C ARG A 16 -0.19 -8.17 -1.75
N GLU A 17 0.54 -9.26 -1.63
CA GLU A 17 0.13 -10.56 -2.20
C GLU A 17 -1.20 -11.06 -1.62
N LEU A 18 -1.42 -10.87 -0.32
CA LEU A 18 -2.71 -11.16 0.32
C LEU A 18 -3.84 -10.32 -0.27
N ILE A 19 -3.62 -9.04 -0.52
CA ILE A 19 -4.61 -8.18 -1.16
C ILE A 19 -4.93 -8.67 -2.58
N GLN A 20 -3.90 -9.02 -3.34
CA GLN A 20 -4.06 -9.50 -4.72
C GLN A 20 -4.85 -10.81 -4.80
N GLN A 21 -4.63 -11.71 -3.86
CA GLN A 21 -5.25 -13.05 -3.85
C GLN A 21 -6.63 -13.08 -3.22
N GLN A 22 -6.85 -12.32 -2.15
CA GLN A 22 -8.03 -12.43 -1.28
C GLN A 22 -8.75 -11.10 -1.05
N GLY A 23 -8.23 -10.02 -1.60
CA GLY A 23 -8.76 -8.69 -1.41
C GLY A 23 -8.26 -8.01 -0.13
N TRP A 24 -8.55 -6.72 -0.03
CA TRP A 24 -8.07 -5.86 1.06
C TRP A 24 -8.47 -6.35 2.46
N SER A 25 -9.70 -6.84 2.62
CA SER A 25 -10.22 -7.32 3.92
C SER A 25 -9.44 -8.49 4.52
N ALA A 26 -8.62 -9.17 3.72
CA ALA A 26 -7.79 -10.26 4.20
C ALA A 26 -6.57 -9.81 5.01
N VAL A 27 -6.19 -8.52 4.93
CA VAL A 27 -4.99 -8.01 5.62
C VAL A 27 -5.27 -7.79 7.10
N SER A 28 -4.55 -8.55 7.91
CA SER A 28 -4.54 -8.43 9.38
C SER A 28 -3.17 -8.85 9.90
N ILE A 29 -2.83 -8.48 11.14
CA ILE A 29 -1.58 -8.92 11.78
C ILE A 29 -1.45 -10.45 11.72
N ARG A 30 -2.54 -11.17 12.00
CA ARG A 30 -2.53 -12.64 12.04
C ARG A 30 -2.38 -13.26 10.66
N SER A 31 -3.10 -12.78 9.66
CA SER A 31 -3.00 -13.31 8.30
C SER A 31 -1.63 -13.04 7.69
N VAL A 32 -1.08 -11.85 7.91
CA VAL A 32 0.27 -11.49 7.45
C VAL A 32 1.34 -12.33 8.15
N ALA A 33 1.27 -12.50 9.47
CA ALA A 33 2.19 -13.35 10.22
C ALA A 33 2.15 -14.80 9.73
N SER A 34 0.94 -15.35 9.54
CA SER A 34 0.74 -16.71 9.01
C SER A 34 1.32 -16.85 7.60
N ALA A 35 1.08 -15.90 6.72
CA ALA A 35 1.59 -15.92 5.34
C ALA A 35 3.11 -15.76 5.27
N CYS A 36 3.71 -14.97 6.17
CA CYS A 36 5.17 -14.86 6.32
C CYS A 36 5.80 -16.08 7.00
N GLY A 37 5.01 -16.98 7.61
CA GLY A 37 5.53 -18.09 8.40
C GLY A 37 6.21 -17.69 9.70
N VAL A 38 5.81 -16.55 10.28
CA VAL A 38 6.38 -16.01 11.52
C VAL A 38 5.32 -15.84 12.61
N SER A 39 5.75 -15.61 13.84
CA SER A 39 4.82 -15.30 14.94
C SER A 39 4.22 -13.89 14.80
N VAL A 40 3.06 -13.69 15.42
CA VAL A 40 2.44 -12.35 15.54
C VAL A 40 3.40 -11.37 16.24
N GLY A 41 4.13 -11.83 17.25
CA GLY A 41 5.15 -11.02 17.94
C GLY A 41 6.27 -10.56 17.01
N SER A 42 6.64 -11.37 16.02
CA SER A 42 7.64 -10.98 15.01
C SER A 42 7.18 -9.82 14.15
N ILE A 43 5.89 -9.72 13.84
CA ILE A 43 5.33 -8.57 13.11
C ILE A 43 5.45 -7.29 13.96
N TYR A 44 5.15 -7.39 15.26
CA TYR A 44 5.26 -6.26 16.18
C TYR A 44 6.69 -5.75 16.43
N ASN A 45 7.72 -6.50 16.04
CA ASN A 45 9.09 -5.99 16.00
C ASN A 45 9.33 -4.94 14.91
N TYR A 46 8.47 -4.90 13.89
CA TYR A 46 8.59 -4.01 12.74
C TYR A 46 7.51 -2.93 12.68
N PHE A 47 6.36 -3.19 13.32
CA PHE A 47 5.20 -2.29 13.31
C PHE A 47 4.62 -2.21 14.72
N ASP A 48 4.53 -1.02 15.28
CA ASP A 48 4.07 -0.79 16.65
C ASP A 48 2.58 -1.11 16.85
N SER A 49 1.82 -1.10 15.76
CA SER A 49 0.38 -1.34 15.80
C SER A 49 -0.15 -1.92 14.48
N LYS A 50 -1.37 -2.46 14.54
CA LYS A 50 -2.13 -2.84 13.35
C LYS A 50 -2.28 -1.65 12.38
N ALA A 51 -2.56 -0.45 12.91
CA ALA A 51 -2.74 0.74 12.11
C ALA A 51 -1.46 1.11 11.35
N GLU A 52 -0.31 0.94 11.96
CA GLU A 52 0.98 1.17 11.29
C GLU A 52 1.24 0.16 10.16
N LEU A 53 0.97 -1.13 10.38
CA LEU A 53 1.07 -2.14 9.33
C LEU A 53 0.14 -1.79 8.15
N ILE A 54 -1.11 -1.41 8.44
CA ILE A 54 -2.09 -1.02 7.41
C ILE A 54 -1.61 0.22 6.65
N ALA A 55 -1.15 1.26 7.33
CA ALA A 55 -0.63 2.47 6.70
C ALA A 55 0.57 2.20 5.79
N ALA A 56 1.53 1.40 6.28
CA ALA A 56 2.69 1.01 5.49
C ALA A 56 2.32 0.12 4.29
N THR A 57 1.31 -0.74 4.44
CA THR A 57 0.79 -1.55 3.34
C THR A 57 0.13 -0.68 2.27
N VAL A 58 -0.68 0.31 2.66
CA VAL A 58 -1.28 1.29 1.75
C VAL A 58 -0.21 2.03 0.97
N GLU A 59 0.78 2.57 1.66
CA GLU A 59 1.93 3.24 1.02
C GLU A 59 2.62 2.34 0.01
N SER A 60 2.89 1.10 0.40
CA SER A 60 3.55 0.10 -0.45
C SER A 60 2.75 -0.22 -1.71
N VAL A 61 1.41 -0.29 -1.62
CA VAL A 61 0.53 -0.50 -2.78
C VAL A 61 0.56 0.71 -3.71
N TRP A 62 0.48 1.94 -3.17
CA TRP A 62 0.57 3.15 -3.98
C TRP A 62 1.92 3.28 -4.68
N CYS A 63 3.02 2.98 -3.99
CA CYS A 63 4.35 2.99 -4.59
C CYS A 63 4.48 1.98 -5.73
N GLU A 64 3.83 0.82 -5.62
CA GLU A 64 3.86 -0.18 -6.69
C GLU A 64 2.97 0.20 -7.88
N ILE A 65 1.78 0.76 -7.62
CA ILE A 65 0.88 1.21 -8.68
C ILE A 65 1.52 2.37 -9.47
N PHE A 66 2.12 3.32 -8.78
CA PHE A 66 2.68 4.55 -9.37
C PHE A 66 4.21 4.60 -9.35
N HIS A 67 4.86 3.43 -9.48
CA HIS A 67 6.31 3.45 -9.63
C HIS A 67 6.69 4.27 -10.88
N ARG A 68 7.78 5.01 -10.76
CA ARG A 68 8.24 5.88 -11.84
C ARG A 68 8.48 5.06 -13.11
N PRO A 69 7.95 5.49 -14.26
CA PRO A 69 8.24 4.84 -15.53
C PRO A 69 9.73 5.00 -15.88
N GLU A 70 10.26 4.04 -16.59
CA GLU A 70 11.66 4.09 -17.09
C GLU A 70 11.86 5.24 -18.10
N ASP A 71 10.79 5.60 -18.82
CA ASP A 71 10.79 6.68 -19.79
C ASP A 71 10.26 7.98 -19.19
N ASP A 72 11.15 8.95 -18.98
CA ASP A 72 10.82 10.29 -18.50
C ASP A 72 9.96 11.10 -19.50
N ALA A 73 9.79 10.64 -20.74
CA ALA A 73 8.93 11.28 -21.74
C ALA A 73 7.48 11.41 -21.29
N VAL A 74 7.01 10.53 -20.42
CA VAL A 74 5.67 10.59 -19.81
C VAL A 74 5.39 11.91 -19.09
N PHE A 75 6.41 12.58 -18.59
CA PHE A 75 6.27 13.83 -17.82
C PHE A 75 6.47 15.10 -18.67
N GLN A 76 6.73 14.98 -19.96
CA GLN A 76 6.95 16.12 -20.83
C GLN A 76 5.66 16.76 -21.34
N ASP A 77 4.57 16.00 -21.36
CA ASP A 77 3.27 16.42 -21.84
C ASP A 77 2.16 16.04 -20.86
N VAL A 78 1.27 16.99 -20.56
CA VAL A 78 0.19 16.82 -19.58
C VAL A 78 -0.77 15.70 -20.00
N GLN A 79 -1.09 15.60 -21.28
CA GLN A 79 -2.02 14.59 -21.77
C GLN A 79 -1.42 13.18 -21.62
N THR A 80 -0.16 13.02 -21.94
CA THR A 80 0.58 11.75 -21.77
C THR A 80 0.65 11.37 -20.30
N CYS A 81 0.94 12.32 -19.41
CA CYS A 81 0.96 12.11 -17.98
C CYS A 81 -0.40 11.64 -17.45
N ILE A 82 -1.49 12.30 -17.83
CA ILE A 82 -2.86 11.92 -17.41
C ILE A 82 -3.20 10.52 -17.94
N THR A 83 -2.87 10.22 -19.19
CA THR A 83 -3.12 8.91 -19.79
C THR A 83 -2.36 7.80 -19.05
N TRP A 84 -1.10 8.03 -18.73
CA TRP A 84 -0.28 7.11 -17.94
C TRP A 84 -0.89 6.88 -16.56
N MET A 85 -1.26 7.95 -15.86
CA MET A 85 -1.87 7.87 -14.53
C MET A 85 -3.18 7.08 -14.55
N TYR A 86 -4.05 7.35 -15.52
CA TYR A 86 -5.29 6.61 -15.68
C TYR A 86 -5.04 5.13 -15.93
N GLY A 87 -4.08 4.79 -16.78
CA GLY A 87 -3.68 3.41 -17.04
C GLY A 87 -3.16 2.71 -15.79
N ARG A 88 -2.35 3.40 -14.97
CA ARG A 88 -1.84 2.87 -13.70
C ARG A 88 -2.97 2.62 -12.69
N MET A 89 -3.92 3.54 -12.57
CA MET A 89 -5.09 3.36 -11.71
C MET A 89 -5.96 2.19 -12.16
N ALA A 90 -6.26 2.09 -13.46
CA ALA A 90 -7.04 0.97 -14.01
C ALA A 90 -6.36 -0.38 -13.74
N CYS A 91 -5.05 -0.45 -13.95
CA CYS A 91 -4.25 -1.63 -13.63
C CYS A 91 -4.30 -1.95 -12.12
N GLY A 92 -4.14 -0.94 -11.28
CA GLY A 92 -4.20 -1.07 -9.82
C GLY A 92 -5.55 -1.57 -9.32
N CYS A 93 -6.67 -1.13 -9.93
CA CYS A 93 -8.00 -1.65 -9.60
C CYS A 93 -8.13 -3.16 -9.83
N THR A 94 -7.47 -3.67 -10.86
CA THR A 94 -7.47 -5.10 -11.19
C THR A 94 -6.52 -5.89 -10.28
N GLN A 95 -5.33 -5.34 -10.02
CA GLN A 95 -4.30 -6.01 -9.22
C GLN A 95 -4.63 -6.05 -7.72
N TYR A 96 -5.30 -5.01 -7.22
CA TYR A 96 -5.60 -4.85 -5.79
C TYR A 96 -7.11 -4.73 -5.54
N PRO A 97 -7.86 -5.84 -5.57
CA PRO A 97 -9.30 -5.82 -5.41
C PRO A 97 -9.73 -5.19 -4.07
N GLY A 98 -10.65 -4.25 -4.13
CA GLY A 98 -11.19 -3.56 -2.96
C GLY A 98 -10.33 -2.40 -2.42
N PHE A 99 -9.09 -2.25 -2.89
CA PHE A 99 -8.17 -1.22 -2.38
C PHE A 99 -8.70 0.20 -2.59
N PHE A 100 -9.17 0.50 -3.80
CA PHE A 100 -9.69 1.84 -4.12
C PHE A 100 -11.04 2.14 -3.48
N ASN A 101 -11.88 1.14 -3.23
CA ASN A 101 -13.16 1.32 -2.55
C ASN A 101 -13.01 1.79 -1.10
N LEU A 102 -11.91 1.43 -0.46
CA LEU A 102 -11.60 1.84 0.91
C LEU A 102 -11.27 3.32 1.05
N HIS A 103 -10.67 3.91 0.02
CA HIS A 103 -10.42 5.35 0.00
C HIS A 103 -11.72 6.16 -0.09
N SER A 104 -12.78 5.60 -0.67
CA SER A 104 -14.09 6.25 -0.76
C SER A 104 -15.03 5.96 0.42
N LEU A 105 -14.84 4.84 1.15
CA LEU A 105 -15.77 4.37 2.18
C LEU A 105 -15.26 4.40 3.63
N GLY A 106 -14.09 4.92 3.87
CA GLY A 106 -13.67 5.20 5.23
C GLY A 106 -12.67 4.22 5.81
N PHE A 107 -11.41 4.58 5.69
CA PHE A 107 -10.48 4.26 6.76
C PHE A 107 -11.10 4.64 8.11
N MET A 108 -11.02 3.76 9.09
CA MET A 108 -11.24 4.14 10.47
C MET A 108 -10.48 5.44 10.73
N ARG A 109 -11.04 6.34 11.51
CA ARG A 109 -10.53 7.72 11.70
C ARG A 109 -9.04 7.79 12.08
N GLU A 110 -8.54 6.74 12.68
CA GLU A 110 -7.16 6.60 13.14
C GLU A 110 -6.23 6.14 12.01
N GLU A 111 -6.66 5.20 11.18
CA GLU A 111 -5.94 4.73 10.00
C GLU A 111 -5.83 5.84 8.94
N LYS A 112 -6.86 6.69 8.80
CA LYS A 112 -6.81 7.90 7.97
C LYS A 112 -5.73 8.88 8.42
N ARG A 113 -5.59 9.11 9.71
CA ARG A 113 -4.57 10.03 10.24
C ARG A 113 -3.16 9.52 10.00
N MET A 114 -2.94 8.22 10.16
CA MET A 114 -1.63 7.60 9.95
C MET A 114 -1.26 7.51 8.48
N ALA A 115 -2.18 7.14 7.62
CA ALA A 115 -1.96 7.12 6.18
C ALA A 115 -1.63 8.52 5.63
N SER A 116 -2.33 9.56 6.12
CA SER A 116 -2.04 10.96 5.77
C SER A 116 -0.66 11.42 6.26
N ALA A 117 -0.24 11.00 7.44
CA ALA A 117 1.06 11.34 8.00
C ALA A 117 2.21 10.66 7.25
N VAL A 118 2.01 9.43 6.77
CA VAL A 118 2.98 8.70 5.96
C VAL A 118 3.12 9.33 4.58
N CYS A 119 2.02 9.66 3.92
CA CYS A 119 2.02 10.36 2.63
C CYS A 119 2.69 11.73 2.70
N SER A 120 2.60 12.44 3.83
CA SER A 120 3.23 13.77 4.00
C SER A 120 4.73 13.71 4.26
N LYS A 121 5.27 12.59 4.78
CA LYS A 121 6.71 12.42 5.02
C LYS A 121 7.53 12.19 3.75
N HIS A 122 6.92 11.65 2.72
CA HIS A 122 7.57 11.38 1.44
C HIS A 122 7.22 12.44 0.38
N GLY A 123 7.42 13.70 0.73
CA GLY A 123 7.10 14.95 0.01
C GLY A 123 7.34 15.05 -1.51
N SER A 124 7.36 13.95 -2.22
CA SER A 124 7.60 13.90 -3.66
C SER A 124 6.46 13.30 -4.48
N ILE A 125 5.42 12.77 -3.85
CA ILE A 125 4.23 12.28 -4.56
C ILE A 125 3.00 12.86 -3.87
N PHE A 126 2.86 14.17 -3.98
CA PHE A 126 1.63 14.86 -3.63
C PHE A 126 0.63 14.63 -4.76
N TRP A 127 -0.30 13.73 -4.52
CA TRP A 127 -1.45 13.56 -5.38
C TRP A 127 -2.58 14.47 -4.89
N PRO A 128 -3.05 15.44 -5.71
CA PRO A 128 -4.13 16.34 -5.31
C PRO A 128 -5.49 15.65 -5.14
N GLY A 129 -5.62 14.38 -5.49
CA GLY A 129 -6.87 13.62 -5.39
C GLY A 129 -7.11 12.90 -4.06
N CYS A 130 -6.19 12.95 -3.09
CA CYS A 130 -6.41 12.46 -1.73
C CYS A 130 -7.07 13.48 -0.80
N VAL A 131 -7.33 14.68 -1.29
CA VAL A 131 -8.10 15.69 -0.56
C VAL A 131 -9.48 15.76 -1.20
N LEU A 132 -10.49 15.45 -0.40
CA LEU A 132 -11.92 15.59 -0.70
C LEU A 132 -12.59 14.38 -1.37
N PHE A 133 -13.09 13.55 -0.52
CA PHE A 133 -14.55 13.35 -0.35
C PHE A 133 -14.78 12.62 0.95
#